data_22628297f5e7abf30f8ecd1b4ad9d6e1
#
_entry.id   22628297f5e7abf30f8ecd1b4ad9d6e1
#
_cell.length_a   1.000
_cell.length_b   1.000
_cell.length_c   1.000
_cell.angle_alpha   90.00
_cell.angle_beta   90.00
_cell.angle_gamma   90.00
#
_symmetry.space_group_name_H-M   'P 1'
#
loop_
_entity.id
_entity.type
_entity.pdbx_description
1 polymer ?
#
loop_
_entity_poly.entity_id
_entity_poly.type
_entity_poly.pdbx_seq_one_letter_code
_entity_poly.pdbx_strand_id
1 'polypeptide(L)'
;MLALLFEEAFAQRPGRQDVLNRLFEVVLIGVLRVALKSPQAPIGFLRSLQHPQLGKALAAIHAEPAKEWSLDALSSVAGMSRSSFAETFKREVGDSPGNYLTRWRVTLAQALIREGLPLKLMAERVGYASQAGFLRAFKQVLGITPTQWRLEQQALSSLTGA
;
A
#
# COMPACT_ATOMS: atom_id res chain seq x y z
N MET A 1 -6.55 -27.28 -1.26
CA MET A 1 -5.81 -26.17 -0.61
C MET A 1 -6.64 -25.45 0.45
N LEU A 2 -7.85 -24.95 0.15
CA LEU A 2 -8.74 -24.37 1.18
C LEU A 2 -9.11 -25.40 2.27
N ALA A 3 -9.37 -26.67 1.94
CA ALA A 3 -9.63 -27.71 2.90
C ALA A 3 -8.44 -27.91 3.89
N LEU A 4 -7.20 -27.90 3.39
CA LEU A 4 -5.99 -27.96 4.23
C LEU A 4 -5.86 -26.77 5.18
N LEU A 5 -6.25 -25.55 4.71
CA LEU A 5 -6.31 -24.36 5.57
C LEU A 5 -7.31 -24.55 6.72
N PHE A 6 -8.50 -25.07 6.41
CA PHE A 6 -9.52 -25.33 7.44
C PHE A 6 -9.10 -26.42 8.40
N GLU A 7 -8.55 -27.53 7.92
CA GLU A 7 -8.04 -28.60 8.77
C GLU A 7 -6.95 -28.09 9.72
N GLU A 8 -5.97 -27.33 9.21
CA GLU A 8 -4.90 -26.79 10.05
C GLU A 8 -5.40 -25.68 10.99
N ALA A 9 -6.41 -24.89 10.58
CA ALA A 9 -7.00 -23.86 11.43
C ALA A 9 -7.66 -24.41 12.69
N PHE A 10 -8.23 -25.62 12.62
CA PHE A 10 -8.89 -26.27 13.75
C PHE A 10 -8.00 -27.29 14.47
N ALA A 11 -6.86 -27.69 13.91
CA ALA A 11 -5.93 -28.59 14.56
C ALA A 11 -5.00 -27.83 15.53
N GLN A 12 -4.97 -28.26 16.79
CA GLN A 12 -4.02 -27.72 17.79
C GLN A 12 -2.66 -28.45 17.69
N ARG A 13 -1.93 -28.22 16.56
CA ARG A 13 -0.63 -28.86 16.33
C ARG A 13 0.52 -27.85 16.56
N PRO A 14 1.69 -28.29 17.03
CA PRO A 14 2.89 -27.45 17.06
C PRO A 14 3.23 -26.93 15.66
N GLY A 15 3.59 -25.65 15.54
CA GLY A 15 3.89 -25.02 14.24
C GLY A 15 2.68 -24.61 13.42
N ARG A 16 1.45 -24.76 13.94
CA ARG A 16 0.19 -24.37 13.26
C ARG A 16 0.24 -22.99 12.65
N GLN A 17 0.74 -21.99 13.38
CA GLN A 17 0.75 -20.61 12.91
C GLN A 17 1.63 -20.43 11.67
N ASP A 18 2.77 -21.09 11.64
CA ASP A 18 3.68 -21.02 10.49
C ASP A 18 3.08 -21.71 9.26
N VAL A 19 2.45 -22.88 9.46
CA VAL A 19 1.75 -23.59 8.38
C VAL A 19 0.59 -22.75 7.84
N LEU A 20 -0.23 -22.15 8.69
CA LEU A 20 -1.32 -21.26 8.27
C LEU A 20 -0.81 -20.05 7.50
N ASN A 21 0.27 -19.41 7.95
CA ASN A 21 0.87 -18.29 7.25
C ASN A 21 1.33 -18.68 5.84
N ARG A 22 1.99 -19.82 5.68
CA ARG A 22 2.44 -20.33 4.38
C ARG A 22 1.29 -20.69 3.45
N LEU A 23 0.27 -21.36 3.97
CA LEU A 23 -0.92 -21.71 3.19
C LEU A 23 -1.66 -20.44 2.76
N PHE A 24 -1.76 -19.43 3.63
CA PHE A 24 -2.36 -18.16 3.32
C PHE A 24 -1.60 -17.42 2.21
N GLU A 25 -0.26 -17.38 2.27
CA GLU A 25 0.59 -16.81 1.22
C GLU A 25 0.31 -17.46 -0.15
N VAL A 26 0.22 -18.79 -0.20
CA VAL A 26 -0.04 -19.53 -1.45
C VAL A 26 -1.44 -19.22 -1.99
N VAL A 27 -2.46 -19.19 -1.12
CA VAL A 27 -3.83 -18.83 -1.52
C VAL A 27 -3.89 -17.40 -2.03
N LEU A 28 -3.24 -16.45 -1.33
CA LEU A 28 -3.19 -15.06 -1.73
C LEU A 28 -2.55 -14.90 -3.11
N ILE A 29 -1.42 -15.57 -3.36
CA ILE A 29 -0.77 -15.59 -4.67
C ILE A 29 -1.72 -16.16 -5.74
N GLY A 30 -2.45 -17.22 -5.42
CA GLY A 30 -3.44 -17.81 -6.31
C GLY A 30 -4.58 -16.85 -6.66
N VAL A 31 -5.14 -16.17 -5.66
CA VAL A 31 -6.20 -15.16 -5.84
C VAL A 31 -5.68 -13.99 -6.69
N LEU A 32 -4.47 -13.49 -6.41
CA LEU A 32 -3.84 -12.42 -7.17
C LEU A 32 -3.63 -12.83 -8.64
N ARG A 33 -3.17 -14.06 -8.90
CA ARG A 33 -3.01 -14.57 -10.27
C ARG A 33 -4.32 -14.63 -11.03
N VAL A 34 -5.42 -15.05 -10.38
CA VAL A 34 -6.75 -15.09 -11.00
C VAL A 34 -7.25 -13.66 -11.23
N ALA A 35 -7.10 -12.78 -10.25
CA ALA A 35 -7.48 -11.37 -10.37
C ALA A 35 -6.74 -10.66 -11.51
N LEU A 36 -5.43 -10.91 -11.66
CA LEU A 36 -4.61 -10.36 -12.74
C LEU A 36 -5.03 -10.84 -14.13
N LYS A 37 -5.59 -12.04 -14.26
CA LYS A 37 -6.05 -12.62 -15.53
C LYS A 37 -7.47 -12.19 -15.92
N SER A 38 -8.25 -11.64 -14.99
CA SER A 38 -9.64 -11.26 -15.26
C SER A 38 -9.71 -9.90 -15.96
N PRO A 39 -10.29 -9.81 -17.17
CA PRO A 39 -10.48 -8.54 -17.87
C PRO A 39 -11.43 -7.58 -17.14
N GLN A 40 -12.24 -8.09 -16.23
CA GLN A 40 -13.31 -7.36 -15.51
C GLN A 40 -12.94 -7.07 -14.05
N ALA A 41 -11.74 -7.46 -13.59
CA ALA A 41 -11.33 -7.15 -12.23
C ALA A 41 -11.26 -5.62 -12.06
N PRO A 42 -11.94 -5.04 -11.05
CA PRO A 42 -11.89 -3.61 -10.77
C PRO A 42 -10.55 -3.19 -10.12
N ILE A 43 -9.49 -3.88 -10.47
CA ILE A 43 -8.16 -3.72 -9.89
C ILE A 43 -7.29 -2.97 -10.90
N GLY A 44 -7.65 -1.71 -11.18
CA GLY A 44 -6.86 -0.83 -12.05
C GLY A 44 -5.38 -0.79 -11.65
N PHE A 45 -5.10 -0.85 -10.35
CA PHE A 45 -3.75 -0.95 -9.81
C PHE A 45 -3.01 -2.23 -10.26
N LEU A 46 -3.62 -3.41 -10.16
CA LEU A 46 -2.97 -4.66 -10.58
C LEU A 46 -2.78 -4.74 -12.11
N ARG A 47 -3.70 -4.15 -12.88
CA ARG A 47 -3.53 -3.98 -14.33
C ARG A 47 -2.39 -3.03 -14.65
N SER A 48 -2.27 -1.93 -13.93
CA SER A 48 -1.19 -0.95 -14.14
C SER A 48 0.20 -1.51 -13.82
N LEU A 49 0.31 -2.48 -12.91
CA LEU A 49 1.57 -3.22 -12.68
C LEU A 49 1.99 -4.07 -13.89
N GLN A 50 1.03 -4.53 -14.69
CA GLN A 50 1.31 -5.26 -15.94
C GLN A 50 1.57 -4.32 -17.12
N HIS A 51 1.27 -3.03 -16.99
CA HIS A 51 1.58 -2.04 -18.04
C HIS A 51 3.10 -1.80 -18.05
N PRO A 52 3.81 -2.11 -19.16
CA PRO A 52 5.27 -2.14 -19.16
C PRO A 52 5.93 -0.84 -18.72
N GLN A 53 5.30 0.29 -19.03
CA GLN A 53 5.81 1.62 -18.71
C GLN A 53 5.35 2.10 -17.33
N LEU A 54 4.07 1.98 -16.98
CA LEU A 54 3.56 2.37 -15.66
C LEU A 54 4.13 1.51 -14.54
N GLY A 55 4.35 0.22 -14.79
CA GLY A 55 4.97 -0.70 -13.83
C GLY A 55 6.33 -0.20 -13.35
N LYS A 56 7.15 0.39 -14.23
CA LYS A 56 8.44 0.97 -13.85
C LYS A 56 8.29 2.15 -12.87
N ALA A 57 7.35 3.06 -13.17
CA ALA A 57 7.10 4.22 -12.30
C ALA A 57 6.50 3.81 -10.95
N LEU A 58 5.57 2.86 -10.93
CA LEU A 58 5.00 2.31 -9.70
C LEU A 58 6.06 1.60 -8.86
N ALA A 59 6.91 0.78 -9.48
CA ALA A 59 8.02 0.13 -8.79
C ALA A 59 8.99 1.15 -8.18
N ALA A 60 9.31 2.23 -8.89
CA ALA A 60 10.17 3.30 -8.40
C ALA A 60 9.55 4.05 -7.20
N ILE A 61 8.25 4.38 -7.27
CA ILE A 61 7.51 4.97 -6.13
C ILE A 61 7.56 4.06 -4.90
N HIS A 62 7.36 2.76 -5.10
CA HIS A 62 7.32 1.81 -4.00
C HIS A 62 8.71 1.55 -3.39
N ALA A 63 9.76 1.52 -4.22
CA ALA A 63 11.14 1.34 -3.77
C ALA A 63 11.67 2.56 -2.99
N GLU A 64 11.33 3.77 -3.43
CA GLU A 64 11.83 5.02 -2.86
C GLU A 64 10.68 5.99 -2.51
N PRO A 65 9.78 5.65 -1.58
CA PRO A 65 8.60 6.47 -1.27
C PRO A 65 8.95 7.85 -0.70
N ALA A 66 10.08 7.96 0.00
CA ALA A 66 10.55 9.21 0.58
C ALA A 66 11.17 10.18 -0.43
N LYS A 67 11.55 9.69 -1.61
CA LYS A 67 12.13 10.52 -2.66
C LYS A 67 11.13 11.55 -3.19
N GLU A 68 11.63 12.73 -3.53
CA GLU A 68 10.85 13.79 -4.17
C GLU A 68 10.56 13.40 -5.63
N TRP A 69 9.40 12.78 -5.86
CA TRP A 69 8.95 12.37 -7.18
C TRP A 69 8.13 13.49 -7.85
N SER A 70 8.73 14.15 -8.83
CA SER A 70 8.00 15.05 -9.74
C SER A 70 7.31 14.26 -10.87
N LEU A 71 6.34 14.87 -11.52
CA LEU A 71 5.71 14.29 -12.70
C LEU A 71 6.73 14.03 -13.82
N ASP A 72 7.71 14.93 -13.97
CA ASP A 72 8.78 14.80 -14.97
C ASP A 72 9.70 13.60 -14.65
N ALA A 73 10.07 13.42 -13.38
CA ALA A 73 10.90 12.29 -12.96
C ALA A 73 10.17 10.95 -13.20
N LEU A 74 8.88 10.87 -12.84
CA LEU A 74 8.09 9.65 -13.04
C LEU A 74 7.83 9.34 -14.51
N SER A 75 7.53 10.35 -15.33
CA SER A 75 7.36 10.17 -16.78
C SER A 75 8.64 9.72 -17.46
N SER A 76 9.80 10.25 -17.04
CA SER A 76 11.13 9.80 -17.48
C SER A 76 11.38 8.31 -17.15
N VAL A 77 11.11 7.89 -15.91
CA VAL A 77 11.24 6.49 -15.48
C VAL A 77 10.33 5.57 -16.30
N ALA A 78 9.12 6.04 -16.61
CA ALA A 78 8.17 5.31 -17.45
C ALA A 78 8.58 5.28 -18.94
N GLY A 79 9.50 6.14 -19.38
CA GLY A 79 9.82 6.31 -20.80
C GLY A 79 8.65 6.91 -21.60
N MET A 80 7.93 7.85 -21.00
CA MET A 80 6.74 8.49 -21.58
C MET A 80 6.88 10.02 -21.56
N SER A 81 6.14 10.70 -22.46
CA SER A 81 5.96 12.14 -22.31
C SER A 81 5.14 12.46 -21.05
N ARG A 82 5.35 13.64 -20.47
CA ARG A 82 4.66 14.08 -19.24
C ARG A 82 3.12 14.03 -19.35
N SER A 83 2.56 14.49 -20.45
CA SER A 83 1.11 14.49 -20.69
C SER A 83 0.58 13.05 -20.84
N SER A 84 1.22 12.25 -21.69
CA SER A 84 0.84 10.85 -21.91
C SER A 84 0.93 10.03 -20.63
N PHE A 85 1.98 10.23 -19.82
CA PHE A 85 2.13 9.57 -18.53
C PHE A 85 1.01 9.92 -17.56
N ALA A 86 0.72 11.23 -17.37
CA ALA A 86 -0.32 11.68 -16.44
C ALA A 86 -1.72 11.14 -16.82
N GLU A 87 -2.04 11.16 -18.11
CA GLU A 87 -3.31 10.70 -18.63
C GLU A 87 -3.46 9.18 -18.51
N THR A 88 -2.43 8.43 -18.92
CA THR A 88 -2.40 6.97 -18.82
C THR A 88 -2.43 6.52 -17.37
N PHE A 89 -1.65 7.16 -16.50
CA PHE A 89 -1.63 6.84 -15.07
C PHE A 89 -3.02 7.04 -14.44
N LYS A 90 -3.67 8.19 -14.71
CA LYS A 90 -5.02 8.47 -14.19
C LYS A 90 -6.04 7.47 -14.70
N ARG A 91 -5.98 7.08 -15.98
CA ARG A 91 -6.90 6.11 -16.58
C ARG A 91 -6.73 4.70 -16.00
N GLU A 92 -5.49 4.22 -15.87
CA GLU A 92 -5.20 2.84 -15.45
C GLU A 92 -5.21 2.67 -13.91
N VAL A 93 -4.68 3.66 -13.18
CA VAL A 93 -4.58 3.60 -11.70
C VAL A 93 -5.82 4.20 -11.02
N GLY A 94 -6.54 5.07 -11.72
CA GLY A 94 -7.74 5.75 -11.21
C GLY A 94 -7.44 7.02 -10.41
N ASP A 95 -6.17 7.42 -10.29
CA ASP A 95 -5.75 8.60 -9.53
C ASP A 95 -4.58 9.32 -10.24
N SER A 96 -4.26 10.55 -9.81
CA SER A 96 -3.04 11.22 -10.27
C SER A 96 -1.79 10.61 -9.62
N PRO A 97 -0.61 10.68 -10.27
CA PRO A 97 0.64 10.18 -9.70
C PRO A 97 0.97 10.79 -8.32
N GLY A 98 0.72 12.08 -8.13
CA GLY A 98 0.96 12.79 -6.87
C GLY A 98 0.03 12.32 -5.74
N ASN A 99 -1.26 12.17 -6.04
CA ASN A 99 -2.23 11.64 -5.08
C ASN A 99 -1.91 10.19 -4.72
N TYR A 100 -1.56 9.37 -5.71
CA TYR A 100 -1.14 8.00 -5.49
C TYR A 100 0.06 7.92 -4.52
N LEU A 101 1.12 8.70 -4.77
CA LEU A 101 2.28 8.79 -3.89
C LEU A 101 1.89 9.23 -2.47
N THR A 102 1.01 10.24 -2.35
CA THR A 102 0.50 10.72 -1.06
C THR A 102 -0.21 9.59 -0.30
N ARG A 103 -1.11 8.87 -0.96
CA ARG A 103 -1.82 7.72 -0.35
C ARG A 103 -0.88 6.61 0.06
N TRP A 104 0.12 6.29 -0.78
CA TRP A 104 1.14 5.29 -0.48
C TRP A 104 1.96 5.67 0.76
N ARG A 105 2.43 6.91 0.85
CA ARG A 105 3.14 7.44 2.02
C ARG A 105 2.30 7.36 3.30
N VAL A 106 1.00 7.66 3.21
CA VAL A 106 0.07 7.54 4.35
C VAL A 106 -0.09 6.07 4.76
N THR A 107 -0.20 5.15 3.82
CA THR A 107 -0.24 3.71 4.11
C THR A 107 1.02 3.23 4.84
N LEU A 108 2.21 3.66 4.41
CA LEU A 108 3.46 3.35 5.10
C LEU A 108 3.49 3.98 6.51
N ALA A 109 3.00 5.21 6.65
CA ALA A 109 2.92 5.87 7.95
C ALA A 109 2.02 5.12 8.94
N GLN A 110 0.94 4.50 8.48
CA GLN A 110 0.08 3.67 9.33
C GLN A 110 0.85 2.48 9.95
N ALA A 111 1.75 1.84 9.19
CA ALA A 111 2.63 0.79 9.73
C ALA A 111 3.58 1.36 10.79
N LEU A 112 4.24 2.49 10.51
CA LEU A 112 5.15 3.15 11.45
C LEU A 112 4.46 3.64 12.73
N ILE A 113 3.17 4.00 12.66
CA ILE A 113 2.37 4.36 13.86
C ILE A 113 2.17 3.13 14.75
N ARG A 114 1.90 1.96 14.18
CA ARG A 114 1.79 0.71 14.95
C ARG A 114 3.09 0.33 15.64
N GLU A 115 4.22 0.64 15.00
CA GLU A 115 5.58 0.45 15.56
C GLU A 115 5.93 1.49 16.65
N GLY A 116 5.09 2.51 16.87
CA GLY A 116 5.28 3.52 17.91
C GLY A 116 6.28 4.62 17.54
N LEU A 117 6.61 4.82 16.27
CA LEU A 117 7.55 5.87 15.85
C LEU A 117 7.04 7.28 16.23
N PRO A 118 7.93 8.19 16.67
CA PRO A 118 7.58 9.60 16.87
C PRO A 118 7.14 10.27 15.56
N LEU A 119 6.13 11.14 15.63
CA LEU A 119 5.54 11.81 14.45
C LEU A 119 6.56 12.55 13.57
N LYS A 120 7.56 13.18 14.19
CA LYS A 120 8.61 13.89 13.43
C LYS A 120 9.43 12.94 12.58
N LEU A 121 9.95 11.86 13.16
CA LEU A 121 10.73 10.85 12.44
C LEU A 121 9.91 10.14 11.37
N MET A 122 8.63 9.93 11.64
CA MET A 122 7.70 9.34 10.69
C MET A 122 7.53 10.22 9.45
N ALA A 123 7.31 11.54 9.62
CA ALA A 123 7.17 12.48 8.52
C ALA A 123 8.39 12.45 7.59
N GLU A 124 9.60 12.49 8.16
CA GLU A 124 10.85 12.41 7.41
C GLU A 124 10.97 11.07 6.66
N ARG A 125 10.66 9.96 7.35
CA ARG A 125 10.80 8.61 6.80
C ARG A 125 9.88 8.32 5.62
N VAL A 126 8.69 8.95 5.61
CA VAL A 126 7.75 8.82 4.48
C VAL A 126 7.89 9.95 3.45
N GLY A 127 8.90 10.83 3.57
CA GLY A 127 9.28 11.81 2.56
C GLY A 127 8.54 13.14 2.63
N TYR A 128 8.16 13.59 3.83
CA TYR A 128 7.65 14.95 4.05
C TYR A 128 8.73 15.83 4.69
N ALA A 129 8.98 16.99 4.09
CA ALA A 129 9.94 17.97 4.60
C ALA A 129 9.51 18.60 5.94
N SER A 130 8.24 18.50 6.33
CA SER A 130 7.73 19.00 7.59
C SER A 130 6.63 18.12 8.18
N GLN A 131 6.57 18.08 9.51
CA GLN A 131 5.50 17.41 10.25
C GLN A 131 4.12 18.00 9.89
N ALA A 132 4.01 19.31 9.70
CA ALA A 132 2.76 19.97 9.34
C ALA A 132 2.25 19.51 7.95
N GLY A 133 3.14 19.36 6.98
CA GLY A 133 2.80 18.80 5.65
C GLY A 133 2.30 17.37 5.74
N PHE A 134 2.97 16.54 6.52
CA PHE A 134 2.57 15.16 6.79
C PHE A 134 1.18 15.08 7.45
N LEU A 135 0.94 15.87 8.50
CA LEU A 135 -0.36 15.87 9.20
C LEU A 135 -1.52 16.26 8.30
N ARG A 136 -1.31 17.26 7.42
CA ARG A 136 -2.32 17.66 6.42
C ARG A 136 -2.62 16.53 5.44
N ALA A 137 -1.57 15.91 4.88
CA ALA A 137 -1.72 14.81 3.93
C ALA A 137 -2.42 13.60 4.57
N PHE A 138 -2.03 13.22 5.78
CA PHE A 138 -2.64 12.12 6.51
C PHE A 138 -4.13 12.36 6.77
N LYS A 139 -4.49 13.57 7.26
CA LYS A 139 -5.89 13.95 7.48
C LYS A 139 -6.68 14.04 6.17
N GLN A 140 -6.07 14.52 5.09
CA GLN A 140 -6.71 14.56 3.78
C GLN A 140 -7.07 13.17 3.25
N VAL A 141 -6.20 12.18 3.46
CA VAL A 141 -6.40 10.81 2.96
C VAL A 141 -7.35 10.00 3.83
N LEU A 142 -7.25 10.12 5.17
CA LEU A 142 -7.98 9.26 6.11
C LEU A 142 -9.11 9.99 6.87
N GLY A 143 -9.24 11.31 6.72
CA GLY A 143 -10.24 12.10 7.44
C GLY A 143 -9.90 12.41 8.90
N ILE A 144 -8.93 11.71 9.50
CA ILE A 144 -8.53 11.81 10.90
C ILE A 144 -7.03 12.06 11.05
N THR A 145 -6.60 12.52 12.23
CA THR A 145 -5.18 12.75 12.51
C THR A 145 -4.45 11.44 12.83
N PRO A 146 -3.10 11.40 12.68
CA PRO A 146 -2.32 10.22 13.08
C PRO A 146 -2.51 9.81 14.55
N THR A 147 -2.71 10.79 15.44
CA THR A 147 -2.96 10.54 16.86
C THR A 147 -4.32 9.88 17.10
N GLN A 148 -5.37 10.38 16.45
CA GLN A 148 -6.70 9.79 16.50
C GLN A 148 -6.68 8.37 15.94
N TRP A 149 -6.06 8.18 14.78
CA TRP A 149 -5.92 6.88 14.16
C TRP A 149 -5.21 5.86 15.07
N ARG A 150 -4.14 6.28 15.76
CA ARG A 150 -3.44 5.41 16.73
C ARG A 150 -4.33 4.98 17.88
N LEU A 151 -5.10 5.91 18.45
CA LEU A 151 -6.03 5.60 19.55
C LEU A 151 -7.12 4.61 19.10
N GLU A 152 -7.67 4.77 17.90
CA GLU A 152 -8.65 3.84 17.34
C GLU A 152 -8.05 2.44 17.16
N GLN A 153 -6.80 2.34 16.67
CA GLN A 153 -6.13 1.03 16.52
C GLN A 153 -5.86 0.37 17.87
N GLN A 154 -5.49 1.12 18.91
CA GLN A 154 -5.29 0.59 20.25
C GLN A 154 -6.60 0.09 20.85
N ALA A 155 -7.68 0.82 20.69
CA ALA A 155 -9.01 0.41 21.14
C ALA A 155 -9.49 -0.89 20.45
N LEU A 156 -9.26 -1.02 19.14
CA LEU A 156 -9.58 -2.25 18.41
C LEU A 156 -8.74 -3.45 18.86
N SER A 157 -7.45 -3.24 19.12
CA SER A 157 -6.56 -4.30 19.59
C SER A 157 -6.92 -4.80 20.99
N SER A 158 -7.43 -3.92 21.86
CA SER A 158 -7.88 -4.30 23.21
C SER A 158 -9.18 -5.11 23.19
N LEU A 159 -10.02 -4.97 22.16
CA LEU A 159 -11.27 -5.73 22.00
C LEU A 159 -11.04 -7.12 21.38
N THR A 160 -9.97 -7.32 20.62
CA THR A 160 -9.64 -8.59 19.95
C THR A 160 -8.68 -9.47 20.74
N GLY A 161 -8.09 -8.97 21.82
CA GLY A 161 -7.13 -9.67 22.68
C GLY A 161 -7.71 -10.17 24.02
N ALA A 162 -9.04 -10.12 24.18
CA ALA A 162 -9.75 -10.63 25.36
C ALA A 162 -10.39 -11.99 25.11
#